data_589eba6650652b1e2ddd6d6057212b79
#
_entry.id   589eba6650652b1e2ddd6d6057212b79
#
_cell.length_a   1.000
_cell.length_b   1.000
_cell.length_c   1.000
_cell.angle_alpha   90.00
_cell.angle_beta   90.00
_cell.angle_gamma   90.00
#
_symmetry.space_group_name_H-M   'P 1'
#
loop_
_entity.id
_entity.type
_entity.pdbx_description
1 polymer ?
#
loop_
_entity_poly.entity_id
_entity_poly.type
_entity_poly.pdbx_seq_one_letter_code
_entity_poly.pdbx_strand_id
1 'polypeptide(L)'
;RILTWQRYEARNSGASYYDIVQFIADNPNWPSQRRLRQRAEESMTENIDPERVIKWFEDKPPMTPDGGIRLGAALLKTGNKPEAEKVLQRTWVHGNFGARQERQFYKRYRRYLTRENHVDRLERLLWKGRYYPVRRMLMKVNKDYRALAFARITLRRYRGAVDRAISKVPEKLLNSQGLVFERLRWRRRKGRDVEARKLLENLPENLSHPER
;
A
#
# COMPACT_ATOMS: atom_id res chain seq x y z
N ARG A 1 -23.97 -20.50 -15.24
CA ARG A 1 -23.55 -19.11 -14.95
C ARG A 1 -23.17 -18.90 -13.48
N ILE A 2 -23.97 -19.36 -12.48
CA ILE A 2 -23.67 -19.19 -11.06
C ILE A 2 -22.35 -19.88 -10.68
N LEU A 3 -22.15 -21.13 -11.08
CA LEU A 3 -20.91 -21.87 -10.80
C LEU A 3 -19.69 -21.21 -11.47
N THR A 4 -19.83 -20.69 -12.68
CA THR A 4 -18.77 -19.95 -13.37
C THR A 4 -18.39 -18.67 -12.61
N TRP A 5 -19.39 -17.91 -12.17
CA TRP A 5 -19.21 -16.72 -11.36
C TRP A 5 -18.46 -17.03 -10.04
N GLN A 6 -18.92 -18.02 -9.28
CA GLN A 6 -18.26 -18.47 -8.05
C GLN A 6 -16.81 -18.88 -8.29
N ARG A 7 -16.55 -19.59 -9.38
CA ARG A 7 -15.20 -19.97 -9.80
C ARG A 7 -14.35 -18.73 -10.06
N TYR A 8 -14.87 -17.73 -10.79
CA TYR A 8 -14.11 -16.53 -11.15
C TYR A 8 -13.88 -15.58 -9.96
N GLU A 9 -14.74 -15.61 -8.95
CA GLU A 9 -14.49 -14.90 -7.69
C GLU A 9 -13.41 -15.53 -6.82
N ALA A 10 -13.17 -16.82 -6.95
CA ALA A 10 -12.20 -17.54 -6.15
C ALA A 10 -10.77 -17.12 -6.51
N ARG A 11 -9.88 -17.09 -5.51
CA ARG A 11 -8.45 -16.95 -5.74
C ARG A 11 -7.89 -18.22 -6.36
N ASN A 12 -6.94 -18.07 -7.29
CA ASN A 12 -6.27 -19.19 -7.95
C ASN A 12 -7.25 -20.16 -8.66
N SER A 13 -8.33 -19.60 -9.23
CA SER A 13 -9.36 -20.38 -9.94
C SER A 13 -8.85 -21.07 -11.23
N GLY A 14 -7.65 -20.69 -11.68
CA GLY A 14 -7.11 -21.11 -12.99
C GLY A 14 -7.80 -20.46 -14.19
N ALA A 15 -8.75 -19.53 -13.95
CA ALA A 15 -9.39 -18.79 -15.04
C ALA A 15 -8.42 -17.79 -15.67
N SER A 16 -8.45 -17.68 -16.98
CA SER A 16 -7.64 -16.71 -17.71
C SER A 16 -8.19 -15.29 -17.56
N TYR A 17 -7.35 -14.29 -17.81
CA TYR A 17 -7.77 -12.90 -17.92
C TYR A 17 -8.93 -12.73 -18.91
N TYR A 18 -8.84 -13.37 -20.06
CA TYR A 18 -9.82 -13.25 -21.13
C TYR A 18 -11.19 -13.81 -20.72
N ASP A 19 -11.22 -14.97 -20.06
CA ASP A 19 -12.47 -15.59 -19.58
C ASP A 19 -13.19 -14.70 -18.58
N ILE A 20 -12.43 -14.11 -17.62
CA ILE A 20 -13.03 -13.25 -16.61
C ILE A 20 -13.52 -11.94 -17.22
N VAL A 21 -12.76 -11.34 -18.13
CA VAL A 21 -13.15 -10.09 -18.80
C VAL A 21 -14.39 -10.29 -19.66
N GLN A 22 -14.46 -11.40 -20.42
CA GLN A 22 -15.65 -11.74 -21.20
C GLN A 22 -16.86 -11.94 -20.31
N PHE A 23 -16.70 -12.64 -19.18
CA PHE A 23 -17.79 -12.83 -18.22
C PHE A 23 -18.30 -11.49 -17.65
N ILE A 24 -17.41 -10.56 -17.34
CA ILE A 24 -17.77 -9.21 -16.85
C ILE A 24 -18.57 -8.47 -17.92
N ALA A 25 -18.15 -8.53 -19.18
CA ALA A 25 -18.81 -7.87 -20.29
C ALA A 25 -20.22 -8.43 -20.57
N ASP A 26 -20.34 -9.76 -20.53
CA ASP A 26 -21.62 -10.45 -20.79
C ASP A 26 -22.61 -10.33 -19.60
N ASN A 27 -22.13 -9.94 -18.42
CA ASN A 27 -22.92 -9.89 -17.19
C ASN A 27 -22.67 -8.61 -16.40
N PRO A 28 -22.93 -7.41 -16.96
CA PRO A 28 -22.59 -6.12 -16.34
C PRO A 28 -23.30 -5.89 -15.00
N ASN A 29 -24.50 -6.43 -14.84
CA ASN A 29 -25.32 -6.29 -13.63
C ASN A 29 -25.11 -7.42 -12.60
N TRP A 30 -24.15 -8.32 -12.85
CA TRP A 30 -23.86 -9.42 -11.92
C TRP A 30 -23.21 -8.91 -10.64
N PRO A 31 -23.49 -9.50 -9.47
CA PRO A 31 -22.90 -9.05 -8.22
C PRO A 31 -21.37 -9.20 -8.22
N SER A 32 -20.72 -8.48 -7.31
CA SER A 32 -19.26 -8.57 -7.09
C SER A 32 -18.37 -8.15 -8.27
N GLN A 33 -18.83 -7.27 -9.16
CA GLN A 33 -18.04 -6.76 -10.29
C GLN A 33 -16.65 -6.29 -9.89
N ARG A 34 -16.54 -5.60 -8.73
CA ARG A 34 -15.24 -5.18 -8.20
C ARG A 34 -14.30 -6.34 -7.93
N ARG A 35 -14.81 -7.46 -7.40
CA ARG A 35 -14.01 -8.65 -7.10
C ARG A 35 -13.59 -9.36 -8.39
N LEU A 36 -14.51 -9.52 -9.33
CA LEU A 36 -14.21 -10.08 -10.65
C LEU A 36 -13.11 -9.27 -11.35
N ARG A 37 -13.18 -7.93 -11.32
CA ARG A 37 -12.15 -7.07 -11.87
C ARG A 37 -10.79 -7.29 -11.19
N GLN A 38 -10.75 -7.43 -9.84
CA GLN A 38 -9.51 -7.76 -9.14
C GLN A 38 -8.94 -9.12 -9.59
N ARG A 39 -9.79 -10.13 -9.81
CA ARG A 39 -9.34 -11.44 -10.30
C ARG A 39 -8.82 -11.36 -11.73
N ALA A 40 -9.47 -10.57 -12.59
CA ALA A 40 -8.96 -10.31 -13.93
C ALA A 40 -7.55 -9.69 -13.88
N GLU A 41 -7.33 -8.68 -13.03
CA GLU A 41 -6.00 -8.08 -12.83
C GLU A 41 -4.96 -9.10 -12.32
N GLU A 42 -5.33 -9.93 -11.33
CA GLU A 42 -4.46 -10.97 -10.76
C GLU A 42 -4.12 -12.09 -11.77
N SER A 43 -4.98 -12.33 -12.77
CA SER A 43 -4.77 -13.35 -13.82
C SER A 43 -4.03 -12.83 -15.06
N MET A 44 -3.71 -11.53 -15.12
CA MET A 44 -2.96 -10.95 -16.23
C MET A 44 -1.55 -11.56 -16.34
N THR A 45 -1.21 -12.09 -17.50
CA THR A 45 0.12 -12.61 -17.81
C THR A 45 0.98 -11.59 -18.56
N GLU A 46 2.28 -11.87 -18.75
CA GLU A 46 3.20 -11.00 -19.51
C GLU A 46 2.95 -11.03 -21.03
N ASN A 47 2.18 -12.01 -21.50
CA ASN A 47 1.91 -12.25 -22.91
C ASN A 47 0.68 -11.47 -23.44
N ILE A 48 -0.06 -10.78 -22.55
CA ILE A 48 -1.17 -9.93 -22.99
C ILE A 48 -0.60 -8.73 -23.74
N ASP A 49 -1.22 -8.41 -24.86
CA ASP A 49 -0.86 -7.26 -25.67
C ASP A 49 -0.86 -5.97 -24.83
N PRO A 50 0.22 -5.17 -24.88
CA PRO A 50 0.35 -3.94 -24.09
C PRO A 50 -0.78 -2.95 -24.30
N GLU A 51 -1.26 -2.75 -25.53
CA GLU A 51 -2.33 -1.79 -25.82
C GLU A 51 -3.65 -2.25 -25.19
N ARG A 52 -3.92 -3.56 -25.18
CA ARG A 52 -5.08 -4.14 -24.52
C ARG A 52 -5.02 -3.95 -23.00
N VAL A 53 -3.84 -4.09 -22.40
CA VAL A 53 -3.65 -3.81 -20.96
C VAL A 53 -3.91 -2.34 -20.67
N ILE A 54 -3.37 -1.43 -21.47
CA ILE A 54 -3.59 0.02 -21.28
C ILE A 54 -5.08 0.34 -21.41
N LYS A 55 -5.74 -0.16 -22.44
CA LYS A 55 -7.19 0.04 -22.65
C LYS A 55 -8.04 -0.48 -21.50
N TRP A 56 -7.68 -1.60 -20.89
CA TRP A 56 -8.38 -2.13 -19.72
C TRP A 56 -8.39 -1.18 -18.52
N PHE A 57 -7.32 -0.40 -18.37
CA PHE A 57 -7.15 0.52 -17.25
C PHE A 57 -7.50 1.99 -17.58
N GLU A 58 -7.96 2.28 -18.79
CA GLU A 58 -8.27 3.64 -19.25
C GLU A 58 -9.29 4.33 -18.33
N ASP A 59 -10.42 3.66 -18.04
CA ASP A 59 -11.49 4.23 -17.20
C ASP A 59 -11.26 4.03 -15.69
N LYS A 60 -10.50 3.02 -15.29
CA LYS A 60 -10.38 2.62 -13.89
C LYS A 60 -8.95 2.21 -13.55
N PRO A 61 -8.31 2.92 -12.61
CA PRO A 61 -6.95 2.60 -12.22
C PRO A 61 -6.84 1.20 -11.60
N PRO A 62 -5.64 0.58 -11.64
CA PRO A 62 -5.39 -0.72 -11.04
C PRO A 62 -5.77 -0.77 -9.56
N MET A 63 -6.45 -1.83 -9.17
CA MET A 63 -6.86 -2.11 -7.79
C MET A 63 -5.90 -3.05 -7.08
N THR A 64 -5.11 -3.80 -7.84
CA THR A 64 -4.17 -4.80 -7.32
C THR A 64 -2.73 -4.44 -7.66
N PRO A 65 -1.74 -4.93 -6.90
CA PRO A 65 -0.33 -4.79 -7.29
C PRO A 65 -0.04 -5.44 -8.64
N ASP A 66 -0.69 -6.56 -8.97
CA ASP A 66 -0.53 -7.27 -10.23
C ASP A 66 -0.99 -6.41 -11.41
N GLY A 67 -2.19 -5.82 -11.33
CA GLY A 67 -2.69 -4.88 -12.33
C GLY A 67 -1.75 -3.67 -12.52
N GLY A 68 -1.28 -3.08 -11.41
CA GLY A 68 -0.33 -1.96 -11.48
C GLY A 68 1.01 -2.33 -12.11
N ILE A 69 1.51 -3.54 -11.85
CA ILE A 69 2.73 -4.07 -12.48
C ILE A 69 2.51 -4.25 -14.00
N ARG A 70 1.36 -4.82 -14.39
CA ARG A 70 1.04 -5.06 -15.80
C ARG A 70 0.86 -3.77 -16.59
N LEU A 71 0.12 -2.81 -16.03
CA LEU A 71 -0.05 -1.50 -16.65
C LEU A 71 1.29 -0.76 -16.78
N GLY A 72 2.09 -0.70 -15.70
CA GLY A 72 3.40 -0.07 -15.75
C GLY A 72 4.33 -0.72 -16.78
N ALA A 73 4.32 -2.06 -16.87
CA ALA A 73 5.09 -2.80 -17.87
C ALA A 73 4.60 -2.53 -19.30
N ALA A 74 3.29 -2.47 -19.53
CA ALA A 74 2.67 -2.16 -20.80
C ALA A 74 3.06 -0.75 -21.29
N LEU A 75 2.92 0.25 -20.41
CA LEU A 75 3.30 1.64 -20.70
C LEU A 75 4.80 1.79 -21.03
N LEU A 76 5.66 1.01 -20.36
CA LEU A 76 7.10 1.00 -20.70
C LEU A 76 7.37 0.39 -22.08
N LYS A 77 6.63 -0.66 -22.45
CA LYS A 77 6.75 -1.32 -23.78
C LYS A 77 6.27 -0.43 -24.91
N THR A 78 5.23 0.37 -24.68
CA THR A 78 4.69 1.34 -25.67
C THR A 78 5.41 2.69 -25.67
N GLY A 79 6.47 2.85 -24.88
CA GLY A 79 7.27 4.06 -24.85
C GLY A 79 6.73 5.20 -23.96
N ASN A 80 5.56 5.03 -23.33
CA ASN A 80 4.98 6.05 -22.45
C ASN A 80 5.60 5.97 -21.03
N LYS A 81 6.88 6.35 -20.95
CA LYS A 81 7.67 6.29 -19.73
C LYS A 81 7.15 7.19 -18.59
N PRO A 82 6.72 8.45 -18.84
CA PRO A 82 6.23 9.31 -17.75
C PRO A 82 5.01 8.73 -17.05
N GLU A 83 4.06 8.19 -17.79
CA GLU A 83 2.86 7.60 -17.20
C GLU A 83 3.17 6.26 -16.50
N ALA A 84 4.06 5.46 -17.09
CA ALA A 84 4.55 4.24 -16.45
C ALA A 84 5.17 4.52 -15.07
N GLU A 85 5.96 5.59 -14.96
CA GLU A 85 6.58 6.00 -13.70
C GLU A 85 5.54 6.33 -12.63
N LYS A 86 4.53 7.13 -12.95
CA LYS A 86 3.43 7.46 -12.04
C LYS A 86 2.68 6.20 -11.57
N VAL A 87 2.35 5.30 -12.50
CA VAL A 87 1.66 4.04 -12.19
C VAL A 87 2.51 3.16 -11.29
N LEU A 88 3.80 3.02 -11.55
CA LEU A 88 4.72 2.21 -10.76
C LEU A 88 4.93 2.80 -9.36
N GLN A 89 5.08 4.12 -9.23
CA GLN A 89 5.18 4.82 -7.95
C GLN A 89 3.91 4.63 -7.12
N ARG A 90 2.73 4.87 -7.71
CA ARG A 90 1.44 4.62 -7.05
C ARG A 90 1.29 3.16 -6.61
N THR A 91 1.66 2.22 -7.48
CA THR A 91 1.63 0.78 -7.18
C THR A 91 2.54 0.46 -6.00
N TRP A 92 3.75 1.01 -5.97
CA TRP A 92 4.68 0.84 -4.85
C TRP A 92 4.09 1.37 -3.55
N VAL A 93 3.61 2.60 -3.54
CA VAL A 93 3.09 3.25 -2.33
C VAL A 93 1.85 2.52 -1.81
N HIS A 94 0.87 2.22 -2.68
CA HIS A 94 -0.44 1.72 -2.27
C HIS A 94 -0.60 0.20 -2.33
N GLY A 95 0.28 -0.51 -3.03
CA GLY A 95 0.18 -1.97 -3.22
C GLY A 95 0.43 -2.79 -1.95
N ASN A 96 -0.40 -3.80 -1.74
CA ASN A 96 -0.24 -4.79 -0.67
C ASN A 96 0.47 -6.03 -1.21
N PHE A 97 1.78 -5.95 -1.32
CA PHE A 97 2.60 -7.02 -1.86
C PHE A 97 2.84 -8.16 -0.86
N GLY A 98 2.88 -9.39 -1.36
CA GLY A 98 3.59 -10.49 -0.70
C GLY A 98 5.11 -10.26 -0.72
N ALA A 99 5.86 -10.92 0.17
CA ALA A 99 7.31 -10.69 0.30
C ALA A 99 8.09 -10.96 -1.00
N ARG A 100 7.75 -12.04 -1.72
CA ARG A 100 8.36 -12.39 -3.01
C ARG A 100 8.05 -11.35 -4.09
N GLN A 101 6.78 -10.99 -4.23
CA GLN A 101 6.31 -10.00 -5.19
C GLN A 101 6.94 -8.61 -4.94
N GLU A 102 7.02 -8.17 -3.65
CA GLU A 102 7.69 -6.92 -3.28
C GLU A 102 9.15 -6.90 -3.70
N ARG A 103 9.88 -8.01 -3.50
CA ARG A 103 11.29 -8.15 -3.90
C ARG A 103 11.44 -8.07 -5.41
N GLN A 104 10.59 -8.78 -6.16
CA GLN A 104 10.61 -8.78 -7.63
C GLN A 104 10.28 -7.40 -8.19
N PHE A 105 9.23 -6.76 -7.66
CA PHE A 105 8.86 -5.39 -8.02
C PHE A 105 10.04 -4.43 -7.81
N TYR A 106 10.61 -4.43 -6.61
CA TYR A 106 11.71 -3.54 -6.29
C TYR A 106 12.96 -3.79 -7.16
N LYS A 107 13.31 -5.04 -7.39
CA LYS A 107 14.45 -5.40 -8.28
C LYS A 107 14.25 -4.81 -9.69
N ARG A 108 13.04 -4.92 -10.24
CA ARG A 108 12.73 -4.52 -11.62
C ARG A 108 12.53 -3.02 -11.80
N TYR A 109 11.88 -2.37 -10.82
CA TYR A 109 11.36 -1.01 -10.97
C TYR A 109 11.95 0.03 -10.03
N ARG A 110 12.95 -0.29 -9.19
CA ARG A 110 13.54 0.64 -8.21
C ARG A 110 14.03 1.96 -8.81
N ARG A 111 14.44 1.98 -10.08
CA ARG A 111 14.93 3.19 -10.77
C ARG A 111 13.84 4.24 -11.02
N TYR A 112 12.57 3.83 -10.96
CA TYR A 112 11.41 4.71 -11.11
C TYR A 112 10.85 5.20 -9.76
N LEU A 113 11.43 4.75 -8.64
CA LEU A 113 10.96 5.07 -7.29
C LEU A 113 11.83 6.16 -6.67
N THR A 114 11.18 7.14 -6.06
CA THR A 114 11.84 8.22 -5.32
C THR A 114 11.99 7.88 -3.82
N ARG A 115 12.76 8.70 -3.10
CA ARG A 115 12.88 8.59 -1.64
C ARG A 115 11.54 8.84 -0.96
N GLU A 116 10.78 9.78 -1.44
CA GLU A 116 9.43 10.13 -0.98
C GLU A 116 8.49 8.93 -1.10
N ASN A 117 8.50 8.22 -2.23
CA ASN A 117 7.69 7.01 -2.40
C ASN A 117 8.01 5.93 -1.36
N HIS A 118 9.26 5.83 -0.90
CA HIS A 118 9.62 4.91 0.17
C HIS A 118 9.07 5.36 1.53
N VAL A 119 9.10 6.66 1.80
CA VAL A 119 8.55 7.25 3.02
C VAL A 119 7.02 7.08 3.04
N ASP A 120 6.34 7.44 1.96
CA ASP A 120 4.88 7.33 1.84
C ASP A 120 4.40 5.90 2.02
N ARG A 121 5.11 4.94 1.40
CA ARG A 121 4.83 3.52 1.61
C ARG A 121 5.02 3.11 3.07
N LEU A 122 6.13 3.55 3.71
CA LEU A 122 6.40 3.25 5.10
C LEU A 122 5.30 3.81 6.00
N GLU A 123 4.92 5.07 5.82
CA GLU A 123 3.84 5.74 6.57
C GLU A 123 2.52 4.98 6.44
N ARG A 124 2.11 4.68 5.21
CA ARG A 124 0.89 3.91 4.97
C ARG A 124 0.89 2.54 5.67
N LEU A 125 2.02 1.84 5.64
CA LEU A 125 2.16 0.53 6.27
C LEU A 125 2.15 0.62 7.81
N LEU A 126 2.75 1.68 8.36
CA LEU A 126 2.70 1.98 9.80
C LEU A 126 1.26 2.28 10.23
N TRP A 127 0.53 3.12 9.52
CA TRP A 127 -0.87 3.40 9.79
C TRP A 127 -1.74 2.13 9.72
N LYS A 128 -1.52 1.27 8.74
CA LYS A 128 -2.22 -0.02 8.62
C LYS A 128 -1.76 -1.10 9.61
N GLY A 129 -0.71 -0.84 10.40
CA GLY A 129 -0.18 -1.81 11.36
C GLY A 129 0.46 -3.05 10.73
N ARG A 130 0.98 -2.93 9.52
CA ARG A 130 1.56 -4.05 8.76
C ARG A 130 3.02 -4.31 9.15
N TYR A 131 3.25 -4.96 10.27
CA TYR A 131 4.57 -5.14 10.88
C TYR A 131 5.65 -5.71 9.93
N TYR A 132 5.42 -6.85 9.30
CA TYR A 132 6.43 -7.47 8.43
C TYR A 132 6.77 -6.63 7.18
N PRO A 133 5.79 -6.05 6.45
CA PRO A 133 6.10 -5.09 5.39
C PRO A 133 6.87 -3.87 5.89
N VAL A 134 6.53 -3.31 7.06
CA VAL A 134 7.30 -2.19 7.65
C VAL A 134 8.76 -2.60 7.87
N ARG A 135 9.03 -3.76 8.46
CA ARG A 135 10.41 -4.24 8.65
C ARG A 135 11.22 -4.28 7.35
N ARG A 136 10.59 -4.72 6.26
CA ARG A 136 11.26 -4.74 4.94
C ARG A 136 11.53 -3.34 4.38
N MET A 137 10.72 -2.34 4.78
CA MET A 137 10.92 -0.95 4.37
C MET A 137 12.06 -0.24 5.13
N LEU A 138 12.44 -0.70 6.31
CA LEU A 138 13.47 -0.03 7.12
C LEU A 138 14.81 0.15 6.41
N MET A 139 15.16 -0.78 5.51
CA MET A 139 16.41 -0.69 4.72
C MET A 139 16.29 0.23 3.48
N LYS A 140 15.09 0.75 3.19
CA LYS A 140 14.82 1.60 2.02
C LYS A 140 14.63 3.07 2.37
N VAL A 141 14.58 3.40 3.66
CA VAL A 141 14.45 4.76 4.18
C VAL A 141 15.70 5.17 4.95
N ASN A 142 15.89 6.47 5.13
CA ASN A 142 17.01 7.00 5.90
C ASN A 142 16.91 6.69 7.40
N LYS A 143 17.95 7.04 8.17
CA LYS A 143 18.04 6.79 9.61
C LYS A 143 16.91 7.46 10.42
N ASP A 144 16.46 8.63 9.98
CA ASP A 144 15.43 9.42 10.67
C ASP A 144 14.08 8.70 10.66
N TYR A 145 13.65 8.27 9.46
CA TYR A 145 12.42 7.49 9.29
C TYR A 145 12.51 6.07 9.86
N ARG A 146 13.71 5.49 9.95
CA ARG A 146 13.92 4.23 10.69
C ARG A 146 13.66 4.40 12.17
N ALA A 147 14.18 5.48 12.77
CA ALA A 147 13.96 5.79 14.19
C ALA A 147 12.47 6.04 14.46
N LEU A 148 11.80 6.84 13.62
CA LEU A 148 10.36 7.07 13.69
C LEU A 148 9.56 5.76 13.62
N ALA A 149 9.84 4.92 12.64
CA ALA A 149 9.14 3.65 12.48
C ALA A 149 9.34 2.73 13.69
N PHE A 150 10.57 2.67 14.22
CA PHE A 150 10.87 1.88 15.41
C PHE A 150 10.10 2.38 16.64
N ALA A 151 10.05 3.70 16.89
CA ALA A 151 9.28 4.29 17.97
C ALA A 151 7.79 3.96 17.84
N ARG A 152 7.18 4.14 16.66
CA ARG A 152 5.77 3.83 16.41
C ARG A 152 5.45 2.34 16.61
N ILE A 153 6.33 1.44 16.16
CA ILE A 153 6.16 -0.01 16.38
C ILE A 153 6.24 -0.34 17.88
N THR A 154 7.20 0.24 18.61
CA THR A 154 7.38 0.01 20.05
C THR A 154 6.15 0.44 20.84
N LEU A 155 5.63 1.64 20.56
CA LEU A 155 4.39 2.16 21.15
C LEU A 155 3.18 1.26 20.87
N ARG A 156 2.99 0.90 19.58
CA ARG A 156 1.86 0.07 19.14
C ARG A 156 1.87 -1.32 19.74
N ARG A 157 3.05 -1.93 19.88
CA ARG A 157 3.20 -3.29 20.43
C ARG A 157 3.26 -3.31 21.95
N TYR A 158 3.14 -2.18 22.60
CA TYR A 158 3.11 -2.07 24.06
C TYR A 158 4.36 -2.63 24.74
N ARG A 159 5.51 -2.52 24.06
CA ARG A 159 6.80 -2.98 24.60
C ARG A 159 7.39 -1.97 25.56
N GLY A 160 8.32 -2.40 26.41
CA GLY A 160 9.13 -1.52 27.24
C GLY A 160 10.06 -0.61 26.44
N ALA A 161 10.78 0.27 27.12
CA ALA A 161 11.76 1.21 26.54
C ALA A 161 11.16 2.21 25.51
N VAL A 162 9.91 2.63 25.71
CA VAL A 162 9.21 3.59 24.85
C VAL A 162 9.94 4.92 24.79
N ASP A 163 10.35 5.46 25.97
CA ASP A 163 11.04 6.75 26.04
C ASP A 163 12.38 6.72 25.30
N ARG A 164 13.14 5.64 25.43
CA ARG A 164 14.38 5.43 24.68
C ARG A 164 14.14 5.32 23.17
N ALA A 165 13.00 4.78 22.75
CA ALA A 165 12.66 4.69 21.33
C ALA A 165 12.29 6.08 20.78
N ILE A 166 11.53 6.87 21.55
CA ILE A 166 11.13 8.24 21.19
C ILE A 166 12.34 9.18 21.16
N SER A 167 13.25 9.10 22.14
CA SER A 167 14.44 9.98 22.21
C SER A 167 15.39 9.85 21.02
N LYS A 168 15.27 8.77 20.25
CA LYS A 168 16.04 8.57 19.01
C LYS A 168 15.40 9.20 17.76
N VAL A 169 14.14 9.65 17.89
CA VAL A 169 13.44 10.28 16.77
C VAL A 169 13.94 11.73 16.64
N PRO A 170 14.38 12.17 15.44
CA PRO A 170 14.79 13.56 15.24
C PRO A 170 13.65 14.53 15.54
N GLU A 171 14.00 15.72 16.05
CA GLU A 171 13.06 16.76 16.45
C GLU A 171 12.00 17.07 15.38
N LYS A 172 12.42 17.22 14.12
CA LYS A 172 11.55 17.48 12.97
C LYS A 172 10.44 16.42 12.77
N LEU A 173 10.59 15.22 13.34
CA LEU A 173 9.62 14.11 13.22
C LEU A 173 8.87 13.81 14.52
N LEU A 174 9.21 14.47 15.63
CA LEU A 174 8.56 14.23 16.94
C LEU A 174 7.07 14.57 16.92
N ASN A 175 6.68 15.56 16.10
CA ASN A 175 5.30 16.01 15.96
C ASN A 175 4.60 15.38 14.74
N SER A 176 5.19 14.36 14.12
CA SER A 176 4.50 13.62 13.04
C SER A 176 3.21 13.00 13.55
N GLN A 177 2.11 13.19 12.83
CA GLN A 177 0.77 12.78 13.26
C GLN A 177 0.70 11.30 13.67
N GLY A 178 1.38 10.42 12.92
CA GLY A 178 1.41 9.00 13.24
C GLY A 178 2.14 8.67 14.55
N LEU A 179 3.20 9.41 14.91
CA LEU A 179 3.87 9.24 16.20
C LEU A 179 3.01 9.78 17.34
N VAL A 180 2.43 10.96 17.18
CA VAL A 180 1.52 11.56 18.18
C VAL A 180 0.33 10.64 18.44
N PHE A 181 -0.28 10.07 17.39
CA PHE A 181 -1.36 9.10 17.52
C PHE A 181 -0.96 7.86 18.32
N GLU A 182 0.21 7.27 18.04
CA GLU A 182 0.65 6.08 18.80
C GLU A 182 1.02 6.43 20.25
N ARG A 183 1.57 7.62 20.51
CA ARG A 183 1.83 8.13 21.89
C ARG A 183 0.54 8.34 22.65
N LEU A 184 -0.46 8.98 22.03
CA LEU A 184 -1.79 9.19 22.60
C LEU A 184 -2.44 7.84 22.97
N ARG A 185 -2.47 6.92 22.04
CA ARG A 185 -3.04 5.59 22.22
C ARG A 185 -2.33 4.80 23.34
N TRP A 186 -1.01 4.88 23.40
CA TRP A 186 -0.21 4.22 24.43
C TRP A 186 -0.48 4.80 25.82
N ARG A 187 -0.53 6.14 25.96
CA ARG A 187 -0.83 6.82 27.23
C ARG A 187 -2.22 6.48 27.76
N ARG A 188 -3.23 6.53 26.89
CA ARG A 188 -4.59 6.12 27.28
C ARG A 188 -4.63 4.68 27.80
N ARG A 189 -3.96 3.76 27.17
CA ARG A 189 -3.88 2.37 27.61
C ARG A 189 -3.13 2.18 28.94
N LYS A 190 -2.30 3.14 29.31
CA LYS A 190 -1.58 3.18 30.59
C LYS A 190 -2.30 3.98 31.67
N GLY A 191 -3.52 4.47 31.43
CA GLY A 191 -4.26 5.33 32.37
C GLY A 191 -3.64 6.71 32.56
N ARG A 192 -2.80 7.16 31.61
CA ARG A 192 -2.13 8.47 31.64
C ARG A 192 -2.95 9.50 30.87
N ASP A 193 -4.19 9.74 31.32
CA ASP A 193 -5.14 10.55 30.54
C ASP A 193 -4.77 12.03 30.49
N VAL A 194 -4.16 12.57 31.55
CA VAL A 194 -3.71 13.97 31.61
C VAL A 194 -2.64 14.23 30.55
N GLU A 195 -1.62 13.37 30.46
CA GLU A 195 -0.57 13.49 29.46
C GLU A 195 -1.09 13.18 28.06
N ALA A 196 -2.13 12.36 27.93
CA ALA A 196 -2.79 12.11 26.66
C ALA A 196 -3.52 13.37 26.15
N ARG A 197 -4.25 14.08 27.01
CA ARG A 197 -4.94 15.35 26.66
C ARG A 197 -3.96 16.41 26.19
N LYS A 198 -2.84 16.60 26.88
CA LYS A 198 -1.78 17.56 26.48
C LYS A 198 -1.25 17.32 25.04
N LEU A 199 -1.29 16.08 24.55
CA LEU A 199 -0.90 15.81 23.17
C LEU A 199 -1.95 16.25 22.14
N LEU A 200 -3.22 16.31 22.53
CA LEU A 200 -4.32 16.77 21.66
C LEU A 200 -4.30 18.28 21.45
N GLU A 201 -3.85 19.05 22.45
CA GLU A 201 -3.79 20.51 22.42
C GLU A 201 -2.85 21.04 21.30
N ASN A 202 -1.89 20.21 20.88
CA ASN A 202 -0.89 20.58 19.86
C ASN A 202 -1.11 19.83 18.52
N LEU A 203 -2.29 19.30 18.28
CA LEU A 203 -2.59 18.66 17.00
C LEU A 203 -2.84 19.70 15.90
N PRO A 204 -2.38 19.46 14.66
CA PRO A 204 -2.73 20.30 13.53
C PRO A 204 -4.22 20.17 13.21
N GLU A 205 -4.85 21.23 12.72
CA GLU A 205 -6.27 21.24 12.32
C GLU A 205 -6.58 20.20 11.22
N ASN A 206 -5.63 19.99 10.31
CA ASN A 206 -5.77 19.02 9.21
C ASN A 206 -5.12 17.69 9.58
N LEU A 207 -5.94 16.69 9.91
CA LEU A 207 -5.50 15.34 10.21
C LEU A 207 -5.45 14.47 8.95
N SER A 208 -4.35 13.73 8.76
CA SER A 208 -4.20 12.79 7.63
C SER A 208 -5.17 11.59 7.73
N HIS A 209 -5.62 11.28 8.95
CA HIS A 209 -6.49 10.15 9.27
C HIS A 209 -7.51 10.56 10.33
N PRO A 210 -8.48 11.44 9.98
CA PRO A 210 -9.47 11.94 10.96
C PRO A 210 -10.39 10.84 11.50
N GLU A 211 -10.51 9.72 10.77
CA GLU A 211 -11.29 8.54 11.18
C GLU A 211 -10.66 7.74 12.34
N ARG A 212 -9.49 8.11 12.84
CA ARG A 212 -8.74 7.41 13.90
C ARG A 212 -8.55 8.25 15.14
#